data_d3df5386cd9a3a7de7a7b08b29c8297a
#
_entry.id   d3df5386cd9a3a7de7a7b08b29c8297a
#
_cell.length_a   1.000
_cell.length_b   1.000
_cell.length_c   1.000
_cell.angle_alpha   90.00
_cell.angle_beta   90.00
_cell.angle_gamma   90.00
#
_symmetry.space_group_name_H-M   'P 1'
#
loop_
_entity.id
_entity.type
_entity.pdbx_description
1 polymer ?
#
loop_
_entity_poly.entity_id
_entity_poly.type
_entity_poly.pdbx_seq_one_letter_code
_entity_poly.pdbx_strand_id
1 'polypeptide(L)'
;PKVVAWRRDIHQHPELSFQETRTAALVAAHLRSLGLEVQEGVGRTGVVGILRGGRPGPVVALRADMDGLPVTEQVDLPFRSRATATWQGQTVGVMHACGHDNHVAILMGAAEVLTGMKAQLPGTIKFVFQPAEEGLGGARAMIEDGVNTNPRPDAWFGLHV
;
A
#
# COMPACT_ATOMS: atom_id res chain seq x y z
N PRO A 1 -6.70 5.62 -16.75
CA PRO A 1 -5.44 5.18 -17.38
C PRO A 1 -4.28 5.10 -16.38
N LYS A 2 -4.08 6.11 -15.50
CA LYS A 2 -2.96 6.20 -14.56
C LYS A 2 -2.98 5.10 -13.49
N VAL A 3 -4.14 4.87 -12.84
CA VAL A 3 -4.32 3.80 -11.84
C VAL A 3 -4.07 2.42 -12.46
N VAL A 4 -4.56 2.21 -13.70
CA VAL A 4 -4.32 0.96 -14.43
C VAL A 4 -2.82 0.76 -14.72
N ALA A 5 -2.09 1.83 -15.05
CA ALA A 5 -0.65 1.75 -15.27
C ALA A 5 0.10 1.38 -13.99
N TRP A 6 -0.22 2.01 -12.87
CA TRP A 6 0.34 1.64 -11.56
C TRP A 6 0.05 0.19 -11.19
N ARG A 7 -1.21 -0.24 -11.34
CA ARG A 7 -1.61 -1.62 -11.06
C ARG A 7 -0.79 -2.61 -11.89
N ARG A 8 -0.63 -2.38 -13.19
CA ARG A 8 0.13 -3.27 -14.07
C ARG A 8 1.63 -3.27 -13.77
N ASP A 9 2.18 -2.13 -13.40
CA ASP A 9 3.57 -2.02 -12.99
C ASP A 9 3.83 -2.78 -11.68
N ILE A 10 2.98 -2.62 -10.67
CA ILE A 10 3.07 -3.34 -9.39
C ILE A 10 2.89 -4.85 -9.63
N HIS A 11 1.90 -5.23 -10.45
CA HIS A 11 1.64 -6.63 -10.79
C HIS A 11 2.85 -7.32 -11.44
N GLN A 12 3.57 -6.59 -12.28
CA GLN A 12 4.75 -7.10 -12.99
C GLN A 12 5.97 -7.25 -12.07
N HIS A 13 5.98 -6.56 -10.93
CA HIS A 13 7.10 -6.52 -10.00
C HIS A 13 6.65 -6.81 -8.55
N PRO A 14 6.00 -7.97 -8.31
CA PRO A 14 5.54 -8.33 -6.99
C PRO A 14 6.72 -8.67 -6.07
N GLU A 15 6.55 -8.36 -4.79
CA GLU A 15 7.53 -8.62 -3.75
C GLU A 15 6.87 -9.41 -2.62
N LEU A 16 7.58 -10.35 -2.00
CA LEU A 16 7.06 -11.15 -0.90
C LEU A 16 6.92 -10.31 0.38
N SER A 17 6.15 -10.83 1.33
CA SER A 17 5.93 -10.26 2.66
C SER A 17 7.22 -9.80 3.33
N PHE A 18 7.26 -8.57 3.82
CA PHE A 18 8.41 -7.86 4.39
C PHE A 18 9.60 -7.65 3.45
N GLN A 19 9.40 -7.79 2.14
CA GLN A 19 10.38 -7.52 1.10
C GLN A 19 9.87 -6.46 0.10
N GLU A 20 8.75 -5.80 0.38
CA GLU A 20 8.03 -4.87 -0.50
C GLU A 20 8.75 -3.52 -0.65
N THR A 21 10.07 -3.55 -0.88
CA THR A 21 10.92 -2.35 -0.88
C THR A 21 10.67 -1.44 -2.09
N ARG A 22 10.50 -2.04 -3.28
CA ARG A 22 10.19 -1.30 -4.50
C ARG A 22 8.79 -0.70 -4.45
N THR A 23 7.81 -1.49 -4.04
CA THR A 23 6.42 -1.06 -3.92
C THR A 23 6.29 0.05 -2.88
N ALA A 24 6.93 -0.09 -1.73
CA ALA A 24 6.99 0.95 -0.69
C ALA A 24 7.61 2.25 -1.21
N ALA A 25 8.72 2.17 -1.93
CA ALA A 25 9.39 3.35 -2.50
C ALA A 25 8.50 4.05 -3.55
N LEU A 26 7.81 3.29 -4.41
CA LEU A 26 6.86 3.83 -5.38
C LEU A 26 5.73 4.60 -4.70
N VAL A 27 5.12 4.00 -3.68
CA VAL A 27 4.06 4.61 -2.87
C VAL A 27 4.55 5.87 -2.17
N ALA A 28 5.68 5.79 -1.47
CA ALA A 28 6.24 6.93 -0.74
C ALA A 28 6.55 8.12 -1.66
N ALA A 29 7.16 7.85 -2.82
CA ALA A 29 7.45 8.88 -3.81
C ALA A 29 6.16 9.54 -4.33
N HIS A 30 5.12 8.74 -4.62
CA HIS A 30 3.83 9.26 -5.05
C HIS A 30 3.19 10.17 -3.99
N LEU A 31 3.10 9.70 -2.73
CA LEU A 31 2.49 10.47 -1.64
C LEU A 31 3.26 11.79 -1.38
N ARG A 32 4.60 11.75 -1.44
CA ARG A 32 5.43 12.97 -1.34
C ARG A 32 5.16 13.94 -2.48
N SER A 33 4.99 13.45 -3.71
CA SER A 33 4.67 14.31 -4.86
C SER A 33 3.34 15.04 -4.71
N LEU A 34 2.43 14.50 -3.89
CA LEU A 34 1.16 15.13 -3.53
C LEU A 34 1.28 16.10 -2.34
N GLY A 35 2.46 16.25 -1.75
CA GLY A 35 2.69 17.12 -0.60
C GLY A 35 2.17 16.56 0.73
N LEU A 36 2.02 15.23 0.86
CA LEU A 36 1.64 14.60 2.11
C LEU A 36 2.85 14.47 3.06
N GLU A 37 2.56 14.42 4.37
CA GLU A 37 3.54 13.96 5.36
C GLU A 37 3.69 12.45 5.20
N VAL A 38 4.90 11.94 4.94
CA VAL A 38 5.14 10.52 4.63
C VAL A 38 6.12 9.91 5.62
N GLN A 39 5.73 8.79 6.20
CA GLN A 39 6.55 7.94 7.05
C GLN A 39 6.75 6.59 6.36
N GLU A 40 8.00 6.18 6.20
CA GLU A 40 8.40 4.88 5.67
C GLU A 40 8.90 3.96 6.78
N GLY A 41 8.96 2.66 6.50
CA GLY A 41 9.48 1.67 7.42
C GLY A 41 8.55 1.34 8.58
N VAL A 42 7.29 1.73 8.53
CA VAL A 42 6.29 1.40 9.57
C VAL A 42 5.91 -0.07 9.43
N GLY A 43 6.19 -0.87 10.45
CA GLY A 43 6.08 -2.33 10.35
C GLY A 43 7.08 -2.91 9.33
N ARG A 44 8.32 -2.41 9.31
CA ARG A 44 9.45 -2.74 8.42
C ARG A 44 9.36 -2.08 7.04
N THR A 45 8.46 -2.50 6.15
CA THR A 45 8.35 -1.99 4.77
C THR A 45 7.10 -1.17 4.53
N GLY A 46 6.23 -1.01 5.54
CA GLY A 46 5.01 -0.24 5.39
C GLY A 46 5.23 1.26 5.21
N VAL A 47 4.24 1.91 4.59
CA VAL A 47 4.24 3.36 4.32
C VAL A 47 2.97 3.98 4.87
N VAL A 48 3.11 5.13 5.51
CA VAL A 48 1.97 5.92 6.02
C VAL A 48 2.05 7.32 5.45
N GLY A 49 0.94 7.80 4.87
CA GLY A 49 0.78 9.17 4.42
C GLY A 49 -0.31 9.90 5.20
N ILE A 50 -0.10 11.17 5.54
CA ILE A 50 -1.08 11.98 6.26
C ILE A 50 -1.51 13.16 5.39
N LEU A 51 -2.81 13.24 5.12
CA LEU A 51 -3.47 14.39 4.48
C LEU A 51 -4.33 15.12 5.51
N ARG A 52 -3.90 16.30 5.94
CA ARG A 52 -4.70 17.16 6.81
C ARG A 52 -5.67 17.98 5.97
N GLY A 53 -6.95 17.75 6.16
CA GLY A 53 -8.01 18.50 5.48
C GLY A 53 -8.06 19.98 5.90
N GLY A 54 -8.80 20.77 5.13
CA GLY A 54 -8.96 22.20 5.37
C GLY A 54 -10.00 22.56 6.44
N ARG A 55 -10.67 21.58 7.03
CA ARG A 55 -11.72 21.79 8.05
C ARG A 55 -11.51 20.85 9.23
N PRO A 56 -11.94 21.22 10.45
CA PRO A 56 -11.98 20.30 11.59
C PRO A 56 -12.84 19.07 11.28
N GLY A 57 -12.44 17.91 11.82
CA GLY A 57 -13.19 16.68 11.63
C GLY A 57 -12.43 15.45 12.14
N PRO A 58 -12.97 14.26 11.92
CA PRO A 58 -12.40 13.01 12.39
C PRO A 58 -11.11 12.63 11.62
N VAL A 59 -10.40 11.66 12.17
CA VAL A 59 -9.30 10.99 11.49
C VAL A 59 -9.80 9.68 10.88
N VAL A 60 -9.68 9.53 9.59
CA VAL A 60 -10.07 8.32 8.86
C VAL A 60 -8.83 7.66 8.28
N ALA A 61 -8.63 6.38 8.57
CA ALA A 61 -7.59 5.58 7.96
C ALA A 61 -8.13 4.77 6.77
N LEU A 62 -7.40 4.81 5.66
CA LEU A 62 -7.64 4.02 4.46
C LEU A 62 -6.46 3.07 4.28
N ARG A 63 -6.73 1.77 4.16
CA ARG A 63 -5.71 0.71 4.14
C ARG A 63 -5.67 -0.01 2.80
N ALA A 64 -4.45 -0.26 2.32
CA ALA A 64 -4.14 -1.24 1.27
C ALA A 64 -2.94 -2.09 1.70
N ASP A 65 -2.97 -3.37 1.40
CA ASP A 65 -1.84 -4.29 1.55
C ASP A 65 -0.96 -4.26 0.30
N MET A 66 0.32 -4.69 0.44
CA MET A 66 1.30 -4.52 -0.62
C MET A 66 1.98 -5.81 -1.07
N ASP A 67 1.94 -6.87 -0.29
CA ASP A 67 2.72 -8.07 -0.54
C ASP A 67 2.14 -8.99 -1.63
N GLY A 68 3.02 -9.69 -2.32
CA GLY A 68 2.70 -10.77 -3.23
C GLY A 68 2.89 -12.13 -2.57
N LEU A 69 2.41 -13.16 -3.25
CA LEU A 69 2.45 -14.56 -2.81
C LEU A 69 3.54 -15.35 -3.54
N PRO A 70 4.08 -16.43 -2.91
CA PRO A 70 5.05 -17.32 -3.53
C PRO A 70 4.36 -18.27 -4.55
N VAL A 71 3.76 -17.68 -5.58
CA VAL A 71 2.98 -18.35 -6.63
C VAL A 71 3.52 -17.97 -7.99
N THR A 72 3.71 -18.96 -8.87
CA THR A 72 4.11 -18.70 -10.26
C THR A 72 2.89 -18.31 -11.09
N GLU A 73 2.90 -17.14 -11.69
CA GLU A 73 1.84 -16.70 -12.58
C GLU A 73 1.84 -17.52 -13.88
N GLN A 74 0.68 -18.06 -14.23
CA GLN A 74 0.48 -18.91 -15.41
C GLN A 74 -0.28 -18.21 -16.54
N VAL A 75 -0.84 -17.03 -16.28
CA VAL A 75 -1.62 -16.27 -17.27
C VAL A 75 -0.68 -15.58 -18.24
N ASP A 76 -0.92 -15.69 -19.54
CA ASP A 76 -0.12 -15.03 -20.56
C ASP A 76 -0.63 -13.60 -20.82
N LEU A 77 -0.16 -12.67 -20.01
CA LEU A 77 -0.44 -11.25 -20.13
C LEU A 77 0.83 -10.44 -20.39
N PRO A 78 0.73 -9.32 -21.13
CA PRO A 78 1.89 -8.46 -21.39
C PRO A 78 2.59 -7.94 -20.14
N PHE A 79 1.86 -7.84 -19.02
CA PHE A 79 2.33 -7.36 -17.72
C PHE A 79 2.36 -8.47 -16.65
N ARG A 80 2.37 -9.76 -17.06
CA ARG A 80 2.49 -10.86 -16.10
C ARG A 80 3.79 -10.77 -15.31
N SER A 81 3.77 -11.25 -14.10
CA SER A 81 4.96 -11.39 -13.27
C SER A 81 5.89 -12.47 -13.83
N ARG A 82 7.18 -12.16 -13.85
CA ARG A 82 8.28 -13.11 -14.05
C ARG A 82 9.25 -13.09 -12.88
N ALA A 83 8.83 -12.44 -11.79
CA ALA A 83 9.63 -12.30 -10.59
C ALA A 83 9.82 -13.66 -9.92
N THR A 84 10.99 -13.86 -9.35
CA THR A 84 11.31 -15.02 -8.51
C THR A 84 11.93 -14.51 -7.21
N ALA A 85 11.71 -15.24 -6.13
CA ALA A 85 12.32 -14.96 -4.83
C ALA A 85 12.64 -16.25 -4.09
N THR A 86 13.42 -16.15 -3.03
CA THR A 86 13.67 -17.28 -2.12
C THR A 86 12.58 -17.31 -1.06
N TRP A 87 11.85 -18.42 -1.02
CA TRP A 87 10.84 -18.70 0.00
C TRP A 87 11.11 -20.08 0.63
N GLN A 88 11.29 -20.13 1.95
CA GLN A 88 11.60 -21.37 2.69
C GLN A 88 12.78 -22.16 2.10
N GLY A 89 13.83 -21.44 1.66
CA GLY A 89 15.03 -22.04 1.09
C GLY A 89 14.91 -22.51 -0.37
N GLN A 90 13.77 -22.26 -1.03
CA GLN A 90 13.56 -22.63 -2.44
C GLN A 90 13.34 -21.38 -3.30
N THR A 91 13.75 -21.44 -4.56
CA THR A 91 13.40 -20.40 -5.55
C THR A 91 11.98 -20.65 -6.05
N VAL A 92 11.12 -19.65 -5.87
CA VAL A 92 9.70 -19.70 -6.26
C VAL A 92 9.36 -18.52 -7.16
N GLY A 93 8.33 -18.66 -7.99
CA GLY A 93 7.70 -17.51 -8.66
C GLY A 93 6.97 -16.63 -7.64
N VAL A 94 6.83 -15.36 -7.93
CA VAL A 94 6.08 -14.41 -7.10
C VAL A 94 4.98 -13.76 -7.93
N MET A 95 3.78 -13.65 -7.36
CA MET A 95 2.62 -13.08 -8.04
C MET A 95 1.71 -12.34 -7.06
N HIS A 96 1.07 -11.26 -7.49
CA HIS A 96 -0.08 -10.68 -6.80
C HIS A 96 -1.34 -11.52 -7.06
N ALA A 97 -1.42 -12.70 -6.42
CA ALA A 97 -2.53 -13.63 -6.59
C ALA A 97 -3.75 -13.29 -5.69
N CYS A 98 -3.59 -12.35 -4.75
CA CYS A 98 -4.66 -11.86 -3.87
C CYS A 98 -5.13 -10.43 -4.20
N GLY A 99 -4.67 -9.86 -5.32
CA GLY A 99 -5.15 -8.56 -5.79
C GLY A 99 -4.58 -7.33 -5.08
N HIS A 100 -3.52 -7.48 -4.26
CA HIS A 100 -2.93 -6.36 -3.52
C HIS A 100 -2.37 -5.26 -4.45
N ASP A 101 -1.96 -5.58 -5.66
CA ASP A 101 -1.60 -4.62 -6.71
C ASP A 101 -2.76 -3.67 -7.07
N ASN A 102 -4.00 -4.18 -7.06
CA ASN A 102 -5.20 -3.34 -7.24
C ASN A 102 -5.42 -2.46 -6.01
N HIS A 103 -5.29 -3.01 -4.80
CA HIS A 103 -5.49 -2.28 -3.56
C HIS A 103 -4.53 -1.08 -3.47
N VAL A 104 -3.24 -1.31 -3.71
CA VAL A 104 -2.22 -0.24 -3.73
C VAL A 104 -2.55 0.82 -4.77
N ALA A 105 -2.82 0.42 -6.01
CA ALA A 105 -3.09 1.35 -7.10
C ALA A 105 -4.36 2.18 -6.86
N ILE A 106 -5.42 1.57 -6.31
CA ILE A 106 -6.66 2.25 -5.94
C ILE A 106 -6.40 3.27 -4.82
N LEU A 107 -5.65 2.89 -3.78
CA LEU A 107 -5.36 3.80 -2.67
C LEU A 107 -4.44 4.96 -3.09
N MET A 108 -3.48 4.74 -3.98
CA MET A 108 -2.70 5.81 -4.61
C MET A 108 -3.59 6.79 -5.40
N GLY A 109 -4.55 6.26 -6.15
CA GLY A 109 -5.53 7.06 -6.88
C GLY A 109 -6.46 7.85 -5.95
N ALA A 110 -6.92 7.22 -4.86
CA ALA A 110 -7.72 7.89 -3.83
C ALA A 110 -6.93 9.03 -3.17
N ALA A 111 -5.64 8.84 -2.89
CA ALA A 111 -4.77 9.87 -2.33
C ALA A 111 -4.69 11.10 -3.26
N GLU A 112 -4.55 10.88 -4.57
CA GLU A 112 -4.52 11.96 -5.56
C GLU A 112 -5.84 12.76 -5.59
N VAL A 113 -6.98 12.06 -5.64
CA VAL A 113 -8.30 12.69 -5.66
C VAL A 113 -8.56 13.48 -4.38
N LEU A 114 -8.32 12.85 -3.22
CA LEU A 114 -8.58 13.48 -1.92
C LEU A 114 -7.65 14.67 -1.67
N THR A 115 -6.41 14.61 -2.13
CA THR A 115 -5.48 15.75 -2.05
C THR A 115 -5.99 16.94 -2.89
N GLY A 116 -6.54 16.67 -4.08
CA GLY A 116 -7.19 17.70 -4.91
C GLY A 116 -8.40 18.37 -4.25
N MET A 117 -9.01 17.69 -3.28
CA MET A 117 -10.16 18.20 -2.52
C MET A 117 -9.79 18.73 -1.11
N LYS A 118 -8.51 18.79 -0.77
CA LYS A 118 -7.99 19.09 0.57
C LYS A 118 -8.72 20.22 1.30
N ALA A 119 -8.95 21.35 0.63
CA ALA A 119 -9.60 22.52 1.23
C ALA A 119 -11.04 22.25 1.70
N GLN A 120 -11.70 21.27 1.10
CA GLN A 120 -13.11 20.91 1.37
C GLN A 120 -13.23 19.75 2.35
N LEU A 121 -12.16 18.97 2.56
CA LEU A 121 -12.16 17.79 3.41
C LEU A 121 -12.24 18.16 4.88
N PRO A 122 -13.18 17.57 5.65
CA PRO A 122 -13.14 17.63 7.11
C PRO A 122 -12.15 16.63 7.67
N GLY A 123 -11.43 17.02 8.71
CA GLY A 123 -10.55 16.12 9.46
C GLY A 123 -9.26 15.75 8.73
N THR A 124 -8.79 14.55 8.97
CA THR A 124 -7.52 14.02 8.46
C THR A 124 -7.71 12.66 7.81
N ILE A 125 -7.09 12.43 6.67
CA ILE A 125 -7.02 11.10 6.06
C ILE A 125 -5.62 10.53 6.31
N LYS A 126 -5.58 9.32 6.82
CA LYS A 126 -4.37 8.53 7.03
C LYS A 126 -4.33 7.40 6.01
N PHE A 127 -3.44 7.49 5.03
CA PHE A 127 -3.23 6.43 4.05
C PHE A 127 -2.24 5.44 4.61
N VAL A 128 -2.62 4.17 4.69
CA VAL A 128 -1.82 3.10 5.29
C VAL A 128 -1.58 2.01 4.26
N PHE A 129 -0.34 1.87 3.83
CA PHE A 129 0.11 0.82 2.93
C PHE A 129 0.79 -0.25 3.77
N GLN A 130 0.08 -1.35 3.98
CA GLN A 130 0.45 -2.42 4.92
C GLN A 130 1.32 -3.46 4.24
N PRO A 131 2.48 -3.84 4.83
CA PRO A 131 3.26 -4.97 4.39
C PRO A 131 2.70 -6.29 4.93
N ALA A 132 3.14 -7.41 4.36
CA ALA A 132 3.06 -8.74 4.94
C ALA A 132 1.68 -9.14 5.49
N GLU A 133 0.64 -8.95 4.68
CA GLU A 133 -0.73 -9.35 5.03
C GLU A 133 -0.85 -10.87 5.03
N GLU A 134 -0.19 -11.55 4.08
CA GLU A 134 -0.26 -12.98 3.80
C GLU A 134 0.48 -13.83 4.87
N GLY A 135 0.06 -13.68 6.12
CA GLY A 135 0.43 -14.59 7.22
C GLY A 135 1.67 -14.24 8.04
N LEU A 136 2.45 -13.20 7.69
CA LEU A 136 3.63 -12.80 8.49
C LEU A 136 3.38 -11.69 9.50
N GLY A 137 2.12 -11.21 9.61
CA GLY A 137 1.70 -10.32 10.68
C GLY A 137 2.10 -8.86 10.51
N GLY A 138 2.11 -8.35 9.27
CA GLY A 138 2.47 -6.96 8.97
C GLY A 138 1.58 -5.93 9.64
N ALA A 139 0.27 -6.19 9.77
CA ALA A 139 -0.63 -5.31 10.52
C ALA A 139 -0.20 -5.19 11.99
N ARG A 140 0.17 -6.30 12.63
CA ARG A 140 0.68 -6.30 14.00
C ARG A 140 1.96 -5.47 14.12
N ALA A 141 2.92 -5.68 13.21
CA ALA A 141 4.16 -4.92 13.21
C ALA A 141 3.89 -3.40 13.06
N MET A 142 2.96 -2.99 12.18
CA MET A 142 2.56 -1.59 12.06
C MET A 142 1.89 -1.04 13.33
N ILE A 143 1.08 -1.84 14.03
CA ILE A 143 0.45 -1.44 15.30
C ILE A 143 1.51 -1.24 16.38
N GLU A 144 2.48 -2.14 16.49
CA GLU A 144 3.61 -2.04 17.42
C GLU A 144 4.45 -0.80 17.13
N ASP A 145 4.60 -0.40 15.85
CA ASP A 145 5.27 0.83 15.42
C ASP A 145 4.36 2.09 15.48
N GLY A 146 3.17 1.98 16.06
CA GLY A 146 2.32 3.12 16.39
C GLY A 146 1.43 3.61 15.25
N VAL A 147 1.10 2.81 14.25
CA VAL A 147 0.17 3.21 13.17
C VAL A 147 -1.20 3.66 13.69
N ASN A 148 -1.61 3.20 14.87
CA ASN A 148 -2.85 3.60 15.56
C ASN A 148 -2.72 4.90 16.36
N THR A 149 -1.58 5.61 16.27
CA THR A 149 -1.31 6.87 16.98
C THR A 149 -0.89 7.95 15.99
N ASN A 150 -0.89 9.20 16.40
CA ASN A 150 -0.29 10.37 15.74
C ASN A 150 -0.57 10.54 14.23
N PRO A 151 -1.82 10.79 13.84
CA PRO A 151 -3.04 10.89 14.63
C PRO A 151 -3.71 9.53 14.80
N ARG A 152 -4.45 9.35 15.90
CA ARG A 152 -5.26 8.16 16.15
C ARG A 152 -6.47 8.15 15.22
N PRO A 153 -6.69 7.11 14.41
CA PRO A 153 -7.88 7.00 13.57
C PRO A 153 -9.16 6.79 14.42
N ASP A 154 -10.22 7.49 14.03
CA ASP A 154 -11.58 7.26 14.55
C ASP A 154 -12.29 6.13 13.80
N ALA A 155 -11.90 5.91 12.54
CA ALA A 155 -12.43 4.83 11.70
C ALA A 155 -11.36 4.30 10.75
N TRP A 156 -11.50 3.02 10.39
CA TRP A 156 -10.66 2.31 9.43
C TRP A 156 -11.49 1.74 8.29
N PHE A 157 -10.98 1.87 7.07
CA PHE A 157 -11.55 1.25 5.88
C PHE A 157 -10.45 0.53 5.09
N GLY A 158 -10.77 -0.64 4.59
CA GLY A 158 -9.95 -1.42 3.67
C GLY A 158 -10.83 -1.96 2.55
N LEU A 159 -10.28 -1.99 1.33
CA LEU A 159 -10.89 -2.66 0.19
C LEU A 159 -10.25 -4.04 0.04
N HIS A 160 -11.04 -5.01 -0.38
CA HIS A 160 -10.54 -6.30 -0.87
C HIS A 160 -11.25 -6.67 -2.18
N VAL A 161 -10.52 -7.14 -3.19
CA VAL A 161 -11.02 -7.60 -4.49
C VAL A 161 -10.75 -9.10 -4.69
#